data_ab962dbc206d64c9cc0d64eef58891db
#
_entry.id   ab962dbc206d64c9cc0d64eef58891db
#
_cell.length_a   1.000
_cell.length_b   1.000
_cell.length_c   1.000
_cell.angle_alpha   90.00
_cell.angle_beta   90.00
_cell.angle_gamma   90.00
#
_symmetry.space_group_name_H-M   'P 1'
#
loop_
_entity.id
_entity.type
_entity.pdbx_description
1 polymer ?
#
loop_
_entity_poly.entity_id
_entity_poly.type
_entity_poly.pdbx_seq_one_letter_code
_entity_poly.pdbx_strand_id
1 'polypeptide(L)'
;LSWVRSVVRFFSQLGWALFAVSVVVSAFECGIEYASGRGNLQQPALNALKGFFAVSLFTTVPVRLYALSVSLQGTFAMEVTGAGKSIGELGNEILTDMEGAGLMDVAAASKFGLGTNPIMLLFAMILMAYAVIKVFFSNLKRGGILLIQIAVGSLYMFSIPRGYTDGFTQWCKQVIGLCLTAFLQATILVAGLM
;
A
#
# COMPACT_ATOMS: atom_id res chain seq x y z
N LEU A 1 11.93 8.39 -7.34
CA LEU A 1 11.54 6.98 -7.00
C LEU A 1 12.72 6.02 -6.89
N SER A 2 13.96 6.42 -7.27
CA SER A 2 15.18 5.61 -7.07
C SER A 2 15.45 5.28 -5.61
N TRP A 3 15.23 6.25 -4.72
CA TRP A 3 15.42 6.11 -3.28
C TRP A 3 14.54 4.99 -2.66
N VAL A 4 13.25 4.94 -3.02
CA VAL A 4 12.34 3.89 -2.53
C VAL A 4 12.83 2.49 -2.93
N ARG A 5 13.29 2.32 -4.16
CA ARG A 5 13.86 1.04 -4.62
C ARG A 5 15.11 0.66 -3.84
N SER A 6 15.97 1.62 -3.50
CA SER A 6 17.17 1.37 -2.70
C SER A 6 16.82 0.92 -1.29
N VAL A 7 15.82 1.55 -0.65
CA VAL A 7 15.33 1.17 0.68
C VAL A 7 14.74 -0.24 0.65
N VAL A 8 13.87 -0.54 -0.31
CA VAL A 8 13.26 -1.89 -0.45
C VAL A 8 14.32 -2.95 -0.69
N ARG A 9 15.33 -2.66 -1.53
CA ARG A 9 16.45 -3.58 -1.77
C ARG A 9 17.28 -3.83 -0.51
N PHE A 10 17.57 -2.79 0.27
CA PHE A 10 18.29 -2.92 1.54
C PHE A 10 17.54 -3.84 2.51
N PHE A 11 16.24 -3.62 2.72
CA PHE A 11 15.44 -4.48 3.60
C PHE A 11 15.25 -5.90 3.04
N SER A 12 15.27 -6.09 1.73
CA SER A 12 15.29 -7.40 1.11
C SER A 12 16.57 -8.15 1.46
N GLN A 13 17.72 -7.50 1.33
CA GLN A 13 19.01 -8.09 1.70
C GLN A 13 19.10 -8.41 3.20
N LEU A 14 18.60 -7.49 4.04
CA LEU A 14 18.51 -7.71 5.48
C LEU A 14 17.64 -8.93 5.81
N GLY A 15 16.49 -9.06 5.17
CA GLY A 15 15.60 -10.22 5.32
C GLY A 15 16.29 -11.55 4.95
N TRP A 16 17.03 -11.57 3.86
CA TRP A 16 17.82 -12.75 3.46
C TRP A 16 18.92 -13.08 4.45
N ALA A 17 19.65 -12.07 4.96
CA ALA A 17 20.67 -12.26 5.96
C ALA A 17 20.10 -12.83 7.27
N LEU A 18 19.00 -12.26 7.76
CA LEU A 18 18.30 -12.73 8.96
C LEU A 18 17.73 -14.14 8.79
N PHE A 19 17.22 -14.47 7.61
CA PHE A 19 16.76 -15.80 7.27
C PHE A 19 17.92 -16.80 7.33
N ALA A 20 19.08 -16.49 6.71
CA ALA A 20 20.25 -17.37 6.72
C ALA A 20 20.73 -17.65 8.16
N VAL A 21 20.84 -16.59 8.99
CA VAL A 21 21.21 -16.75 10.41
C VAL A 21 20.18 -17.61 11.16
N SER A 22 18.91 -17.40 10.91
CA SER A 22 17.83 -18.16 11.55
C SER A 22 17.86 -19.65 11.18
N VAL A 23 18.15 -19.97 9.92
CA VAL A 23 18.30 -21.37 9.48
C VAL A 23 19.47 -22.05 10.21
N VAL A 24 20.60 -21.35 10.38
CA VAL A 24 21.74 -21.87 11.15
C VAL A 24 21.35 -22.13 12.61
N VAL A 25 20.69 -21.16 13.26
CA VAL A 25 20.21 -21.32 14.64
C VAL A 25 19.22 -22.49 14.76
N SER A 26 18.26 -22.60 13.84
CA SER A 26 17.30 -23.69 13.81
C SER A 26 17.98 -25.07 13.62
N ALA A 27 19.04 -25.12 12.81
CA ALA A 27 19.81 -26.34 12.65
C ALA A 27 20.54 -26.76 13.94
N PHE A 28 21.11 -25.81 14.69
CA PHE A 28 21.70 -26.07 15.99
C PHE A 28 20.65 -26.53 17.03
N GLU A 29 19.52 -25.85 17.13
CA GLU A 29 18.41 -26.23 18.01
C GLU A 29 17.96 -27.67 17.71
N CYS A 30 17.76 -27.98 16.42
CA CYS A 30 17.41 -29.33 15.97
C CYS A 30 18.48 -30.38 16.30
N GLY A 31 19.76 -30.04 16.15
CA GLY A 31 20.86 -30.93 16.51
C GLY A 31 20.88 -31.29 18.01
N ILE A 32 20.61 -30.31 18.87
CA ILE A 32 20.51 -30.50 20.33
C ILE A 32 19.30 -31.39 20.69
N GLU A 33 18.16 -31.14 20.07
CA GLU A 33 16.95 -31.96 20.28
C GLU A 33 17.14 -33.42 19.80
N TYR A 34 17.81 -33.59 18.67
CA TYR A 34 18.14 -34.91 18.14
C TYR A 34 19.06 -35.67 19.06
N ALA A 35 20.13 -35.03 19.58
CA ALA A 35 21.05 -35.62 20.53
C ALA A 35 20.39 -36.02 21.85
N SER A 36 19.32 -35.33 22.25
CA SER A 36 18.50 -35.65 23.44
C SER A 36 17.43 -36.73 23.20
N GLY A 37 17.36 -37.32 22.00
CA GLY A 37 16.43 -38.42 21.66
C GLY A 37 15.00 -37.97 21.40
N ARG A 38 14.74 -36.66 21.32
CA ARG A 38 13.40 -36.06 21.07
C ARG A 38 13.27 -35.39 19.73
N GLY A 39 14.30 -35.40 18.90
CA GLY A 39 14.38 -34.65 17.66
C GLY A 39 13.51 -35.22 16.53
N ASN A 40 12.68 -34.38 15.95
CA ASN A 40 11.98 -34.65 14.70
C ASN A 40 12.52 -33.69 13.60
N LEU A 41 13.34 -34.21 12.67
CA LEU A 41 13.96 -33.42 11.59
C LEU A 41 12.93 -32.86 10.57
N GLN A 42 11.74 -33.44 10.50
CA GLN A 42 10.73 -33.06 9.52
C GLN A 42 10.18 -31.64 9.78
N GLN A 43 9.94 -31.31 11.05
CA GLN A 43 9.37 -30.04 11.44
C GLN A 43 10.29 -28.84 11.12
N PRO A 44 11.57 -28.83 11.53
CA PRO A 44 12.52 -27.77 11.18
C PRO A 44 12.72 -27.63 9.67
N ALA A 45 12.78 -28.72 8.93
CA ALA A 45 12.92 -28.71 7.48
C ALA A 45 11.70 -28.02 6.80
N LEU A 46 10.48 -28.33 7.24
CA LEU A 46 9.27 -27.68 6.75
C LEU A 46 9.25 -26.18 7.11
N ASN A 47 9.69 -25.81 8.30
CA ASN A 47 9.76 -24.41 8.73
C ASN A 47 10.80 -23.63 7.94
N ALA A 48 11.96 -24.22 7.65
CA ALA A 48 12.97 -23.62 6.77
C ALA A 48 12.43 -23.40 5.35
N LEU A 49 11.70 -24.38 4.80
CA LEU A 49 11.04 -24.23 3.49
C LEU A 49 9.99 -23.12 3.48
N LYS A 50 9.14 -23.03 4.51
CA LYS A 50 8.20 -21.93 4.68
C LYS A 50 8.91 -20.59 4.76
N GLY A 51 10.01 -20.50 5.50
CA GLY A 51 10.82 -19.31 5.62
C GLY A 51 11.45 -18.88 4.29
N PHE A 52 11.91 -19.83 3.47
CA PHE A 52 12.45 -19.56 2.15
C PHE A 52 11.39 -18.92 1.23
N PHE A 53 10.18 -19.46 1.18
CA PHE A 53 9.08 -18.84 0.42
C PHE A 53 8.70 -17.48 0.98
N ALA A 54 8.64 -17.36 2.31
CA ALA A 54 8.32 -16.08 2.95
C ALA A 54 9.34 -14.99 2.58
N VAL A 55 10.66 -15.27 2.69
CA VAL A 55 11.72 -14.29 2.37
C VAL A 55 11.77 -13.95 0.88
N SER A 56 11.42 -14.87 0.00
CA SER A 56 11.36 -14.63 -1.44
C SER A 56 10.21 -13.69 -1.83
N LEU A 57 9.11 -13.76 -1.10
CA LEU A 57 7.87 -13.06 -1.44
C LEU A 57 7.66 -11.77 -0.64
N PHE A 58 8.27 -11.62 0.56
CA PHE A 58 7.91 -10.56 1.49
C PHE A 58 8.15 -9.13 0.98
N THR A 59 9.10 -8.91 0.07
CA THR A 59 9.32 -7.62 -0.58
C THR A 59 8.54 -7.48 -1.88
N THR A 60 8.39 -8.57 -2.62
CA THR A 60 7.75 -8.56 -3.94
C THR A 60 6.23 -8.46 -3.83
N VAL A 61 5.63 -9.22 -2.92
CA VAL A 61 4.15 -9.27 -2.77
C VAL A 61 3.57 -7.94 -2.31
N PRO A 62 4.05 -7.25 -1.26
CA PRO A 62 3.49 -5.97 -0.85
C PRO A 62 3.58 -4.91 -1.93
N VAL A 63 4.71 -4.83 -2.64
CA VAL A 63 4.91 -3.85 -3.72
C VAL A 63 3.97 -4.13 -4.89
N ARG A 64 3.82 -5.40 -5.28
CA ARG A 64 2.91 -5.81 -6.36
C ARG A 64 1.44 -5.62 -5.99
N LEU A 65 1.05 -5.97 -4.76
CA LEU A 65 -0.31 -5.76 -4.25
C LEU A 65 -0.66 -4.27 -4.20
N TYR A 66 0.27 -3.44 -3.76
CA TYR A 66 0.06 -2.00 -3.75
C TYR A 66 -0.07 -1.44 -5.18
N ALA A 67 0.78 -1.86 -6.10
CA ALA A 67 0.69 -1.47 -7.51
C ALA A 67 -0.63 -1.92 -8.14
N LEU A 68 -1.07 -3.16 -7.86
CA LEU A 68 -2.37 -3.67 -8.28
C LEU A 68 -3.53 -2.83 -7.73
N SER A 69 -3.48 -2.50 -6.44
CA SER A 69 -4.51 -1.69 -5.79
C SER A 69 -4.63 -0.30 -6.41
N VAL A 70 -3.49 0.34 -6.73
CA VAL A 70 -3.47 1.64 -7.41
C VAL A 70 -3.96 1.53 -8.86
N SER A 71 -3.58 0.47 -9.57
CA SER A 71 -4.06 0.20 -10.93
C SER A 71 -5.57 -0.02 -10.97
N LEU A 72 -6.11 -0.85 -10.07
CA LEU A 72 -7.56 -1.07 -9.93
C LEU A 72 -8.31 0.24 -9.61
N GLN A 73 -7.72 1.08 -8.76
CA GLN A 73 -8.27 2.40 -8.46
C GLN A 73 -8.39 3.26 -9.72
N GLY A 74 -7.36 3.29 -10.57
CA GLY A 74 -7.36 4.03 -11.82
C GLY A 74 -8.40 3.50 -12.81
N THR A 75 -8.44 2.20 -13.02
CA THR A 75 -9.39 1.55 -13.94
C THR A 75 -10.83 1.77 -13.48
N PHE A 76 -11.10 1.57 -12.19
CA PHE A 76 -12.43 1.76 -11.62
C PHE A 76 -12.91 3.21 -11.77
N ALA A 77 -12.03 4.18 -11.52
CA ALA A 77 -12.36 5.59 -11.70
C ALA A 77 -12.69 5.93 -13.16
N MET A 78 -11.94 5.39 -14.13
CA MET A 78 -12.20 5.59 -15.56
C MET A 78 -13.53 4.98 -16.00
N GLU A 79 -13.88 3.80 -15.50
CA GLU A 79 -15.06 3.04 -15.91
C GLU A 79 -16.33 3.63 -15.32
N VAL A 80 -16.29 4.03 -14.05
CA VAL A 80 -17.45 4.59 -13.33
C VAL A 80 -17.75 6.01 -13.74
N THR A 81 -16.75 6.85 -14.03
CA THR A 81 -16.98 8.23 -14.50
C THR A 81 -17.49 8.29 -15.94
N GLY A 82 -17.49 7.16 -16.67
CA GLY A 82 -17.98 7.09 -18.07
C GLY A 82 -17.21 8.00 -19.05
N ALA A 83 -16.27 8.77 -18.56
CA ALA A 83 -15.52 9.78 -19.32
C ALA A 83 -14.20 9.26 -19.92
N GLY A 84 -13.80 8.01 -19.58
CA GLY A 84 -12.50 7.46 -19.99
C GLY A 84 -11.30 8.26 -19.47
N LYS A 85 -11.53 9.22 -18.56
CA LYS A 85 -10.51 10.13 -18.03
C LYS A 85 -10.04 9.68 -16.65
N SER A 86 -8.75 9.76 -16.42
CA SER A 86 -8.15 9.54 -15.10
C SER A 86 -8.61 10.61 -14.10
N ILE A 87 -8.67 10.27 -12.80
CA ILE A 87 -8.94 11.26 -11.72
C ILE A 87 -7.98 12.46 -11.81
N GLY A 88 -6.73 12.23 -12.22
CA GLY A 88 -5.76 13.30 -12.44
C GLY A 88 -6.09 14.20 -13.63
N GLU A 89 -6.63 13.62 -14.70
CA GLU A 89 -7.08 14.37 -15.89
C GLU A 89 -8.35 15.16 -15.60
N LEU A 90 -9.30 14.59 -14.86
CA LEU A 90 -10.47 15.31 -14.36
C LEU A 90 -10.08 16.47 -13.43
N GLY A 91 -9.10 16.24 -12.54
CA GLY A 91 -8.56 17.30 -11.68
C GLY A 91 -7.87 18.41 -12.48
N ASN A 92 -7.09 18.07 -13.49
CA ASN A 92 -6.44 19.05 -14.36
C ASN A 92 -7.46 19.78 -15.26
N GLU A 93 -8.48 19.10 -15.76
CA GLU A 93 -9.54 19.72 -16.55
C GLU A 93 -10.34 20.71 -15.71
N ILE A 94 -10.70 20.34 -14.48
CA ILE A 94 -11.32 21.25 -13.52
C ILE A 94 -10.43 22.44 -13.21
N LEU A 95 -9.12 22.24 -13.01
CA LEU A 95 -8.17 23.32 -12.76
C LEU A 95 -8.00 24.23 -13.99
N THR A 96 -7.94 23.64 -15.21
CA THR A 96 -7.78 24.40 -16.46
C THR A 96 -9.05 25.17 -16.79
N ASP A 97 -10.23 24.60 -16.54
CA ASP A 97 -11.52 25.29 -16.66
C ASP A 97 -11.64 26.42 -15.62
N MET A 98 -11.04 26.26 -14.43
CA MET A 98 -10.99 27.30 -13.41
C MET A 98 -9.96 28.39 -13.72
N GLU A 99 -8.84 28.08 -14.38
CA GLU A 99 -7.84 29.08 -14.85
C GLU A 99 -8.33 29.86 -16.07
N GLY A 100 -9.09 29.18 -16.97
CA GLY A 100 -9.67 29.81 -18.17
C GLY A 100 -10.95 30.59 -17.90
N ALA A 101 -11.73 30.19 -16.93
CA ALA A 101 -12.89 30.94 -16.42
C ALA A 101 -12.36 31.88 -15.34
N GLY A 102 -12.13 33.14 -15.71
CA GLY A 102 -11.92 34.18 -14.68
C GLY A 102 -12.93 33.98 -13.56
N LEU A 103 -12.58 34.32 -12.31
CA LEU A 103 -13.34 34.15 -11.05
C LEU A 103 -14.86 34.51 -11.11
N MET A 104 -15.41 34.87 -12.26
CA MET A 104 -16.74 35.33 -12.51
C MET A 104 -17.53 34.52 -13.59
N ASP A 105 -17.00 33.39 -14.10
CA ASP A 105 -17.76 32.68 -15.13
C ASP A 105 -18.83 31.78 -14.51
N VAL A 106 -20.07 32.32 -14.55
CA VAL A 106 -21.31 31.72 -14.03
C VAL A 106 -21.60 30.34 -14.68
N ALA A 107 -21.03 30.06 -15.86
CA ALA A 107 -21.19 28.80 -16.58
C ALA A 107 -20.50 27.61 -15.90
N ALA A 108 -19.33 27.83 -15.27
CA ALA A 108 -18.64 26.80 -14.50
C ALA A 108 -19.38 26.49 -13.19
N ALA A 109 -19.94 27.49 -12.53
CA ALA A 109 -20.73 27.33 -11.31
C ALA A 109 -22.03 26.57 -11.55
N SER A 110 -22.65 26.71 -12.73
CA SER A 110 -23.90 26.02 -13.09
C SER A 110 -23.70 24.51 -13.29
N LYS A 111 -22.53 24.07 -13.78
CA LYS A 111 -22.18 22.64 -13.91
C LYS A 111 -22.08 21.93 -12.56
N PHE A 112 -21.74 22.65 -11.49
CA PHE A 112 -21.67 22.12 -10.12
C PHE A 112 -22.97 22.32 -9.31
N GLY A 113 -24.05 22.83 -9.90
CA GLY A 113 -25.31 23.08 -9.22
C GLY A 113 -25.24 24.15 -8.11
N LEU A 114 -24.17 24.95 -8.07
CA LEU A 114 -23.85 25.90 -6.99
C LEU A 114 -24.53 27.27 -7.15
N GLY A 115 -25.35 27.47 -8.17
CA GLY A 115 -26.07 28.73 -8.40
C GLY A 115 -25.15 29.93 -8.60
N THR A 116 -25.73 31.11 -8.80
CA THR A 116 -25.05 32.38 -9.12
C THR A 116 -24.39 33.09 -7.91
N ASN A 117 -24.28 32.44 -6.74
CA ASN A 117 -23.75 33.08 -5.54
C ASN A 117 -22.21 32.96 -5.47
N PRO A 118 -21.46 34.10 -5.61
CA PRO A 118 -19.98 34.08 -5.58
C PRO A 118 -19.41 33.57 -4.25
N ILE A 119 -20.15 33.71 -3.15
CA ILE A 119 -19.75 33.22 -1.83
C ILE A 119 -19.79 31.68 -1.80
N MET A 120 -20.80 31.06 -2.40
CA MET A 120 -20.90 29.59 -2.51
C MET A 120 -19.79 29.00 -3.37
N LEU A 121 -19.41 29.69 -4.44
CA LEU A 121 -18.33 29.27 -5.33
C LEU A 121 -16.97 29.37 -4.61
N LEU A 122 -16.71 30.43 -3.87
CA LEU A 122 -15.49 30.59 -3.06
C LEU A 122 -15.42 29.52 -1.98
N PHE A 123 -16.52 29.20 -1.31
CA PHE A 123 -16.58 28.14 -0.30
C PHE A 123 -16.32 26.76 -0.93
N ALA A 124 -16.90 26.46 -2.10
CA ALA A 124 -16.66 25.22 -2.83
C ALA A 124 -15.18 25.08 -3.24
N MET A 125 -14.53 26.17 -3.69
CA MET A 125 -13.09 26.16 -4.01
C MET A 125 -12.23 25.83 -2.79
N ILE A 126 -12.52 26.41 -1.63
CA ILE A 126 -11.79 26.11 -0.39
C ILE A 126 -11.97 24.64 0.02
N LEU A 127 -13.19 24.11 -0.06
CA LEU A 127 -13.46 22.70 0.24
C LEU A 127 -12.75 21.75 -0.73
N MET A 128 -12.74 22.09 -2.02
CA MET A 128 -12.05 21.29 -3.04
C MET A 128 -10.55 21.27 -2.80
N ALA A 129 -9.92 22.43 -2.55
CA ALA A 129 -8.51 22.52 -2.22
C ALA A 129 -8.16 21.73 -0.96
N TYR A 130 -8.97 21.81 0.09
CA TYR A 130 -8.82 21.01 1.30
C TYR A 130 -8.90 19.51 1.01
N ALA A 131 -9.88 19.07 0.20
CA ALA A 131 -10.05 17.66 -0.16
C ALA A 131 -8.83 17.12 -0.92
N VAL A 132 -8.31 17.88 -1.90
CA VAL A 132 -7.11 17.50 -2.68
C VAL A 132 -5.89 17.35 -1.76
N ILE A 133 -5.64 18.32 -0.88
CA ILE A 133 -4.54 18.29 0.08
C ILE A 133 -4.68 17.06 1.00
N LYS A 134 -5.87 16.81 1.50
CA LYS A 134 -6.15 15.65 2.39
C LYS A 134 -5.91 14.32 1.69
N VAL A 135 -6.33 14.17 0.44
CA VAL A 135 -6.09 12.97 -0.37
C VAL A 135 -4.60 12.78 -0.63
N PHE A 136 -3.88 13.85 -0.97
CA PHE A 136 -2.43 13.80 -1.17
C PHE A 136 -1.69 13.31 0.07
N PHE A 137 -1.95 13.89 1.24
CA PHE A 137 -1.33 13.45 2.50
C PHE A 137 -1.74 12.03 2.89
N SER A 138 -2.97 11.61 2.61
CA SER A 138 -3.42 10.24 2.85
C SER A 138 -2.62 9.23 2.02
N ASN A 139 -2.39 9.51 0.74
CA ASN A 139 -1.59 8.66 -0.14
C ASN A 139 -0.11 8.61 0.28
N LEU A 140 0.46 9.75 0.65
CA LEU A 140 1.83 9.83 1.16
C LEU A 140 2.02 9.02 2.44
N LYS A 141 1.08 9.13 3.39
CA LYS A 141 1.06 8.36 4.63
C LYS A 141 1.01 6.86 4.38
N ARG A 142 0.19 6.40 3.42
CA ARG A 142 0.10 4.97 3.08
C ARG A 142 1.40 4.43 2.50
N GLY A 143 2.04 5.17 1.59
CA GLY A 143 3.34 4.79 1.05
C GLY A 143 4.40 4.67 2.15
N GLY A 144 4.42 5.61 3.10
CA GLY A 144 5.30 5.56 4.28
C GLY A 144 5.01 4.34 5.17
N ILE A 145 3.76 4.05 5.48
CA ILE A 145 3.37 2.88 6.27
C ILE A 145 3.78 1.58 5.57
N LEU A 146 3.62 1.49 4.24
CA LEU A 146 4.05 0.31 3.48
C LEU A 146 5.56 0.08 3.59
N LEU A 147 6.38 1.13 3.51
CA LEU A 147 7.83 1.03 3.69
C LEU A 147 8.19 0.57 5.11
N ILE A 148 7.51 1.07 6.13
CA ILE A 148 7.68 0.61 7.52
C ILE A 148 7.28 -0.86 7.65
N GLN A 149 6.20 -1.28 7.02
CA GLN A 149 5.76 -2.68 7.02
C GLN A 149 6.80 -3.59 6.34
N ILE A 150 7.43 -3.17 5.25
CA ILE A 150 8.52 -3.93 4.63
C ILE A 150 9.73 -4.02 5.56
N ALA A 151 10.08 -2.93 6.25
CA ALA A 151 11.17 -2.92 7.23
C ALA A 151 10.89 -3.89 8.40
N VAL A 152 9.69 -3.83 8.98
CA VAL A 152 9.27 -4.74 10.06
C VAL A 152 9.16 -6.19 9.56
N GLY A 153 8.67 -6.39 8.32
CA GLY A 153 8.58 -7.71 7.68
C GLY A 153 9.93 -8.41 7.60
N SER A 154 11.03 -7.66 7.35
CA SER A 154 12.38 -8.24 7.31
C SER A 154 12.79 -8.89 8.64
N LEU A 155 12.35 -8.35 9.78
CA LEU A 155 12.65 -8.88 11.11
C LEU A 155 11.94 -10.23 11.37
N TYR A 156 10.72 -10.40 10.86
CA TYR A 156 9.98 -11.66 11.00
C TYR A 156 10.64 -12.83 10.27
N MET A 157 11.52 -12.56 9.28
CA MET A 157 12.26 -13.60 8.57
C MET A 157 13.17 -14.40 9.50
N PHE A 158 13.59 -13.82 10.63
CA PHE A 158 14.33 -14.53 11.66
C PHE A 158 13.47 -15.53 12.46
N SER A 159 12.18 -15.28 12.61
CA SER A 159 11.29 -16.08 13.45
C SER A 159 10.71 -17.31 12.75
N ILE A 160 10.49 -17.23 11.41
CA ILE A 160 9.78 -18.27 10.66
C ILE A 160 10.48 -19.62 10.65
N PRO A 161 11.81 -19.72 10.38
CA PRO A 161 12.52 -21.02 10.38
C PRO A 161 12.52 -21.70 11.76
N ARG A 162 12.39 -20.91 12.83
CA ARG A 162 12.30 -21.40 14.21
C ARG A 162 10.88 -21.86 14.62
N GLY A 163 9.91 -21.75 13.71
CA GLY A 163 8.52 -22.19 13.94
C GLY A 163 7.58 -21.10 14.46
N TYR A 164 8.06 -19.88 14.73
CA TYR A 164 7.22 -18.76 15.21
C TYR A 164 6.63 -17.98 14.04
N THR A 165 5.47 -18.42 13.55
CA THR A 165 4.82 -17.85 12.35
C THR A 165 3.72 -16.84 12.65
N ASP A 166 3.30 -16.70 13.90
CA ASP A 166 2.16 -15.86 14.27
C ASP A 166 2.35 -14.38 13.94
N GLY A 167 3.53 -13.84 14.26
CA GLY A 167 3.88 -12.46 13.93
C GLY A 167 3.90 -12.19 12.43
N PHE A 168 4.42 -13.13 11.64
CA PHE A 168 4.41 -13.02 10.18
C PHE A 168 3.00 -13.09 9.60
N THR A 169 2.15 -13.96 10.13
CA THR A 169 0.74 -14.07 9.70
C THR A 169 -0.03 -12.77 9.99
N GLN A 170 0.20 -12.17 11.16
CA GLN A 170 -0.40 -10.88 11.51
C GLN A 170 0.12 -9.76 10.60
N TRP A 171 1.41 -9.74 10.30
CA TRP A 171 2.01 -8.82 9.35
C TRP A 171 1.38 -8.95 7.95
N CYS A 172 1.19 -10.15 7.43
CA CYS A 172 0.52 -10.40 6.16
C CYS A 172 -0.89 -9.80 6.14
N LYS A 173 -1.68 -10.01 7.20
CA LYS A 173 -3.02 -9.44 7.33
C LYS A 173 -3.00 -7.90 7.30
N GLN A 174 -2.03 -7.27 7.96
CA GLN A 174 -1.87 -5.82 7.97
C GLN A 174 -1.50 -5.27 6.58
N VAL A 175 -0.59 -5.92 5.86
CA VAL A 175 -0.20 -5.51 4.50
C VAL A 175 -1.38 -5.62 3.53
N ILE A 176 -2.13 -6.73 3.58
CA ILE A 176 -3.33 -6.93 2.76
C ILE A 176 -4.38 -5.88 3.10
N GLY A 177 -4.64 -5.64 4.39
CA GLY A 177 -5.58 -4.63 4.85
C GLY A 177 -5.21 -3.22 4.37
N LEU A 178 -3.92 -2.86 4.40
CA LEU A 178 -3.42 -1.58 3.90
C LEU A 178 -3.67 -1.41 2.39
N CYS A 179 -3.40 -2.45 1.61
CA CYS A 179 -3.63 -2.44 0.16
C CYS A 179 -5.12 -2.36 -0.18
N LEU A 180 -5.97 -3.14 0.50
CA LEU A 180 -7.43 -3.11 0.30
C LEU A 180 -8.04 -1.77 0.71
N THR A 181 -7.55 -1.15 1.78
CA THR A 181 -8.03 0.17 2.22
C THR A 181 -7.83 1.23 1.13
N ALA A 182 -6.74 1.17 0.36
CA ALA A 182 -6.51 2.08 -0.75
C ALA A 182 -7.60 1.95 -1.83
N PHE A 183 -7.93 0.71 -2.19
CA PHE A 183 -8.98 0.41 -3.15
C PHE A 183 -10.37 0.87 -2.67
N LEU A 184 -10.75 0.50 -1.43
CA LEU A 184 -12.05 0.86 -0.85
C LEU A 184 -12.26 2.37 -0.74
N GLN A 185 -11.23 3.13 -0.36
CA GLN A 185 -11.35 4.60 -0.29
C GLN A 185 -11.56 5.24 -1.66
N ALA A 186 -10.91 4.70 -2.70
CA ALA A 186 -11.17 5.16 -4.06
C ALA A 186 -12.60 4.87 -4.50
N THR A 187 -13.09 3.67 -4.21
CA THR A 187 -14.47 3.27 -4.52
C THR A 187 -15.49 4.18 -3.83
N ILE A 188 -15.29 4.48 -2.55
CA ILE A 188 -16.19 5.38 -1.79
C ILE A 188 -16.13 6.80 -2.36
N LEU A 189 -14.94 7.29 -2.74
CA LEU A 189 -14.79 8.63 -3.30
C LEU A 189 -15.51 8.74 -4.65
N VAL A 190 -15.36 7.76 -5.52
CA VAL A 190 -16.06 7.73 -6.83
C VAL A 190 -17.56 7.61 -6.63
N ALA A 191 -18.02 6.75 -5.73
CA ALA A 191 -19.45 6.60 -5.43
C ALA A 191 -20.07 7.86 -4.79
N GLY A 192 -19.28 8.65 -4.09
CA GLY A 192 -19.74 9.92 -3.50
C GLY A 192 -19.75 11.10 -4.48
N LEU A 193 -19.10 10.97 -5.65
CA LEU A 193 -19.09 11.98 -6.70
C LEU A 193 -20.22 11.79 -7.74
N MET A 194 -20.89 10.65 -7.71
CA MET A 194 -22.06 10.33 -8.52
C MET A 194 -23.36 10.70 -7.80
#